data_c8086d55e1e2810c0c12bb2ff56f87d2
#
_entry.id   c8086d55e1e2810c0c12bb2ff56f87d2
#
_cell.length_a   1.000
_cell.length_b   1.000
_cell.length_c   1.000
_cell.angle_alpha   90.00
_cell.angle_beta   90.00
_cell.angle_gamma   90.00
#
_symmetry.space_group_name_H-M   'P 1'
#
loop_
_entity.id
_entity.type
_entity.pdbx_description
1 polymer ?
#
loop_
_entity_poly.entity_id
_entity_poly.type
_entity_poly.pdbx_seq_one_letter_code
_entity_poly.pdbx_strand_id
1 'polypeptide(L)'
;NVMSSFAFLMVLGIVVDDAIVVGESIHHHAHVSGGGSRSAIEGAFSVSRPVIFAVLTTMIAFAPWLFVTGEASQMTRQLSIVITVALTISLIEAFFILPSHLGHLEPRKELRGLAKTQQKIEHSIIDFAENIYRPILSWAVKHRYLTTSIFTGAFILSVGIFSSGWVKFYFMPQVESEQIYINVTLPNGTPYARALEVLDQLQEAELQLIAEVDERAERGEGSGQLIEGWYTRSRRDSV
;
A
#
# COMPACT_ATOMS: atom_id res chain seq x y z
N ASN A 1 3.95 -14.39 0.46
CA ASN A 1 4.75 -13.59 -0.47
C ASN A 1 4.70 -12.11 -0.02
N VAL A 2 5.88 -11.52 0.22
CA VAL A 2 6.03 -10.13 0.71
C VAL A 2 5.27 -9.14 -0.19
N MET A 3 5.30 -9.33 -1.51
CA MET A 3 4.60 -8.46 -2.46
C MET A 3 3.09 -8.51 -2.31
N SER A 4 2.52 -9.68 -2.07
CA SER A 4 1.08 -9.81 -1.83
C SER A 4 0.66 -9.17 -0.50
N SER A 5 1.50 -9.28 0.54
CA SER A 5 1.26 -8.62 1.83
C SER A 5 1.32 -7.09 1.69
N PHE A 6 2.30 -6.57 0.91
CA PHE A 6 2.39 -5.15 0.61
C PHE A 6 1.17 -4.64 -0.18
N ALA A 7 0.75 -5.39 -1.21
CA ALA A 7 -0.46 -5.07 -1.96
C ALA A 7 -1.71 -5.04 -1.08
N PHE A 8 -1.83 -5.99 -0.16
CA PHE A 8 -2.95 -6.07 0.78
C PHE A 8 -2.95 -4.86 1.75
N LEU A 9 -1.80 -4.50 2.30
CA LEU A 9 -1.69 -3.31 3.16
C LEU A 9 -2.04 -2.03 2.40
N MET A 10 -1.63 -1.91 1.13
CA MET A 10 -1.93 -0.75 0.31
C MET A 10 -3.43 -0.63 0.00
N VAL A 11 -4.09 -1.75 -0.30
CA VAL A 11 -5.52 -1.75 -0.62
C VAL A 11 -6.41 -1.62 0.62
N LEU A 12 -5.90 -1.98 1.80
CA LEU A 12 -6.66 -1.97 3.06
C LEU A 12 -7.25 -0.58 3.34
N GLY A 13 -6.46 0.50 3.11
CA GLY A 13 -6.94 1.87 3.26
C GLY A 13 -8.13 2.18 2.36
N ILE A 14 -8.07 1.78 1.09
CA ILE A 14 -9.14 2.02 0.11
C ILE A 14 -10.41 1.25 0.50
N VAL A 15 -10.26 -0.01 0.90
CA VAL A 15 -11.39 -0.87 1.32
C VAL A 15 -12.10 -0.31 2.55
N VAL A 16 -11.34 0.21 3.52
CA VAL A 16 -11.91 0.79 4.75
C VAL A 16 -12.68 2.07 4.43
N ASP A 17 -12.18 2.92 3.53
CA ASP A 17 -12.85 4.15 3.12
C ASP A 17 -14.22 3.88 2.51
N ASP A 18 -14.35 2.88 1.64
CA ASP A 18 -15.63 2.50 1.03
C ASP A 18 -16.64 2.03 2.08
N ALA A 19 -16.20 1.21 3.03
CA ALA A 19 -17.04 0.73 4.12
C ALA A 19 -17.50 1.86 5.06
N ILE A 20 -16.64 2.84 5.32
CA ILE A 20 -16.97 4.02 6.14
C ILE A 20 -18.06 4.85 5.45
N VAL A 21 -17.93 5.14 4.16
CA VAL A 21 -18.92 5.94 3.41
C VAL A 21 -20.29 5.28 3.42
N VAL A 22 -20.35 3.97 3.17
CA VAL A 22 -21.63 3.22 3.19
C VAL A 22 -22.18 3.14 4.60
N GLY A 23 -21.35 2.85 5.60
CA GLY A 23 -21.73 2.78 7.01
C GLY A 23 -22.28 4.10 7.55
N GLU A 24 -21.62 5.22 7.24
CA GLU A 24 -22.07 6.58 7.60
C GLU A 24 -23.44 6.90 6.98
N SER A 25 -23.63 6.57 5.70
CA SER A 25 -24.90 6.79 5.02
C SER A 25 -26.03 5.95 5.62
N ILE A 26 -25.77 4.69 5.97
CA ILE A 26 -26.74 3.84 6.67
C ILE A 26 -27.09 4.43 8.03
N HIS A 27 -26.08 4.83 8.80
CA HIS A 27 -26.26 5.43 10.12
C HIS A 27 -27.09 6.72 10.04
N HIS A 28 -26.79 7.60 9.08
CA HIS A 28 -27.57 8.82 8.86
C HIS A 28 -29.04 8.52 8.55
N HIS A 29 -29.32 7.57 7.64
CA HIS A 29 -30.69 7.19 7.32
C HIS A 29 -31.40 6.53 8.51
N ALA A 30 -30.71 5.75 9.32
CA ALA A 30 -31.26 5.16 10.53
C ALA A 30 -31.72 6.20 11.54
N HIS A 31 -30.96 7.29 11.70
CA HIS A 31 -31.36 8.41 12.56
C HIS A 31 -32.59 9.15 12.06
N VAL A 32 -32.73 9.33 10.75
CA VAL A 32 -33.84 10.08 10.15
C VAL A 32 -35.11 9.24 10.07
N SER A 33 -35.01 7.94 9.73
CA SER A 33 -36.15 7.06 9.45
C SER A 33 -36.49 6.10 10.59
N GLY A 34 -35.81 6.20 11.75
CA GLY A 34 -36.08 5.37 12.92
C GLY A 34 -35.44 3.99 12.93
N GLY A 35 -34.48 3.73 12.03
CA GLY A 35 -33.71 2.48 11.98
C GLY A 35 -34.41 1.32 11.25
N GLY A 36 -33.78 0.14 11.32
CA GLY A 36 -34.31 -1.09 10.70
C GLY A 36 -33.72 -1.39 9.32
N SER A 37 -33.98 -2.58 8.81
CA SER A 37 -33.41 -3.10 7.56
C SER A 37 -33.72 -2.22 6.34
N ARG A 38 -34.89 -1.62 6.29
CA ARG A 38 -35.31 -0.73 5.18
C ARG A 38 -34.45 0.53 5.13
N SER A 39 -34.22 1.15 6.27
CA SER A 39 -33.35 2.34 6.42
C SER A 39 -31.93 2.02 6.03
N ALA A 40 -31.42 0.83 6.40
CA ALA A 40 -30.08 0.39 6.02
C ALA A 40 -29.92 0.20 4.51
N ILE A 41 -30.93 -0.39 3.85
CA ILE A 41 -30.94 -0.57 2.39
C ILE A 41 -31.01 0.79 1.68
N GLU A 42 -31.87 1.70 2.10
CA GLU A 42 -32.01 3.04 1.52
C GLU A 42 -30.71 3.84 1.68
N GLY A 43 -30.07 3.76 2.86
CA GLY A 43 -28.79 4.38 3.14
C GLY A 43 -27.67 3.86 2.24
N ALA A 44 -27.50 2.54 2.12
CA ALA A 44 -26.51 1.95 1.25
C ALA A 44 -26.76 2.29 -0.22
N PHE A 45 -28.01 2.28 -0.66
CA PHE A 45 -28.38 2.57 -2.04
C PHE A 45 -28.13 4.03 -2.42
N SER A 46 -28.30 4.98 -1.49
CA SER A 46 -28.08 6.41 -1.74
C SER A 46 -26.67 6.75 -2.18
N VAL A 47 -25.66 6.01 -1.68
CA VAL A 47 -24.24 6.19 -2.01
C VAL A 47 -23.69 5.14 -2.98
N SER A 48 -24.53 4.24 -3.45
CA SER A 48 -24.08 3.11 -4.29
C SER A 48 -23.38 3.56 -5.56
N ARG A 49 -23.94 4.52 -6.27
CA ARG A 49 -23.34 5.01 -7.53
C ARG A 49 -21.93 5.56 -7.35
N PRO A 50 -21.69 6.58 -6.49
CA PRO A 50 -20.35 7.12 -6.33
C PRO A 50 -19.34 6.07 -5.83
N VAL A 51 -19.72 5.19 -4.92
CA VAL A 51 -18.82 4.15 -4.38
C VAL A 51 -18.47 3.12 -5.46
N ILE A 52 -19.47 2.59 -6.19
CA ILE A 52 -19.21 1.62 -7.27
C ILE A 52 -18.31 2.24 -8.35
N PHE A 53 -18.57 3.47 -8.77
CA PHE A 53 -17.73 4.13 -9.78
C PHE A 53 -16.32 4.39 -9.28
N ALA A 54 -16.12 4.79 -8.02
CA ALA A 54 -14.80 4.97 -7.43
C ALA A 54 -13.99 3.67 -7.44
N VAL A 55 -14.59 2.57 -6.97
CA VAL A 55 -13.94 1.26 -6.95
C VAL A 55 -13.63 0.75 -8.36
N LEU A 56 -14.58 0.85 -9.30
CA LEU A 56 -14.36 0.46 -10.70
C LEU A 56 -13.24 1.28 -11.35
N THR A 57 -13.19 2.58 -11.09
CA THR A 57 -12.12 3.44 -11.60
C THR A 57 -10.75 2.99 -11.07
N THR A 58 -10.68 2.64 -9.79
CA THR A 58 -9.45 2.11 -9.19
C THR A 58 -9.06 0.77 -9.82
N MET A 59 -10.00 -0.16 -10.00
CA MET A 59 -9.74 -1.44 -10.69
C MET A 59 -9.20 -1.23 -12.11
N ILE A 60 -9.82 -0.31 -12.88
CA ILE A 60 -9.39 0.02 -14.23
C ILE A 60 -7.99 0.65 -14.23
N ALA A 61 -7.66 1.49 -13.24
CA ALA A 61 -6.33 2.08 -13.12
C ALA A 61 -5.23 1.03 -12.86
N PHE A 62 -5.55 -0.05 -12.15
CA PHE A 62 -4.62 -1.16 -11.92
C PHE A 62 -4.62 -2.23 -13.03
N ALA A 63 -5.64 -2.26 -13.89
CA ALA A 63 -5.75 -3.25 -14.97
C ALA A 63 -4.55 -3.30 -15.93
N PRO A 64 -3.93 -2.18 -16.37
CA PRO A 64 -2.75 -2.21 -17.23
C PRO A 64 -1.57 -2.98 -16.66
N TRP A 65 -1.44 -3.03 -15.34
CA TRP A 65 -0.35 -3.72 -14.65
C TRP A 65 -0.41 -5.25 -14.81
N LEU A 66 -1.57 -5.79 -15.20
CA LEU A 66 -1.73 -7.22 -15.56
C LEU A 66 -1.02 -7.58 -16.86
N PHE A 67 -0.81 -6.60 -17.73
CA PHE A 67 -0.27 -6.80 -19.09
C PHE A 67 1.20 -6.37 -19.20
N VAL A 68 1.83 -5.91 -18.14
CA VAL A 68 3.27 -5.59 -18.11
C VAL A 68 4.07 -6.84 -18.37
N THR A 69 5.06 -6.75 -19.27
CA THR A 69 5.99 -7.83 -19.63
C THR A 69 7.39 -7.54 -19.10
N GLY A 70 8.25 -8.56 -19.04
CA GLY A 70 9.63 -8.43 -18.54
C GLY A 70 9.79 -8.85 -17.07
N GLU A 71 10.93 -8.51 -16.48
CA GLU A 71 11.29 -8.93 -15.11
C GLU A 71 10.33 -8.40 -14.02
N ALA A 72 9.80 -7.21 -14.21
CA ALA A 72 8.83 -6.60 -13.30
C ALA A 72 7.42 -7.22 -13.37
N SER A 73 7.14 -8.05 -14.39
CA SER A 73 5.79 -8.57 -14.66
C SER A 73 5.21 -9.39 -13.53
N GLN A 74 6.03 -10.20 -12.88
CA GLN A 74 5.59 -11.06 -11.78
C GLN A 74 5.13 -10.23 -10.58
N MET A 75 5.86 -9.16 -10.26
CA MET A 75 5.55 -8.25 -9.16
C MET A 75 4.29 -7.43 -9.44
N THR A 76 4.21 -6.78 -10.61
CA THR A 76 3.09 -5.91 -10.98
C THR A 76 1.79 -6.68 -11.11
N ARG A 77 1.84 -7.89 -11.70
CA ARG A 77 0.69 -8.77 -11.87
C ARG A 77 0.12 -9.23 -10.52
N GLN A 78 0.97 -9.67 -9.58
CA GLN A 78 0.52 -10.07 -8.25
C GLN A 78 -0.16 -8.92 -7.52
N LEU A 79 0.42 -7.73 -7.57
CA LEU A 79 -0.12 -6.52 -6.95
C LEU A 79 -1.50 -6.19 -7.51
N SER A 80 -1.66 -6.16 -8.84
CA SER A 80 -2.92 -5.87 -9.50
C SER A 80 -4.00 -6.92 -9.21
N ILE A 81 -3.67 -8.20 -9.17
CA ILE A 81 -4.63 -9.27 -8.85
C ILE A 81 -5.13 -9.13 -7.41
N VAL A 82 -4.24 -8.93 -6.44
CA VAL A 82 -4.62 -8.80 -5.03
C VAL A 82 -5.54 -7.59 -4.83
N ILE A 83 -5.20 -6.44 -5.43
CA ILE A 83 -6.01 -5.23 -5.33
C ILE A 83 -7.39 -5.46 -5.95
N THR A 84 -7.46 -6.00 -7.17
CA THR A 84 -8.74 -6.23 -7.88
C THR A 84 -9.65 -7.19 -7.11
N VAL A 85 -9.09 -8.29 -6.58
CA VAL A 85 -9.86 -9.27 -5.80
C VAL A 85 -10.35 -8.64 -4.49
N ALA A 86 -9.48 -7.93 -3.77
CA ALA A 86 -9.84 -7.29 -2.51
C ALA A 86 -10.93 -6.24 -2.70
N LEU A 87 -10.84 -5.39 -3.73
CA LEU A 87 -11.86 -4.40 -4.05
C LEU A 87 -13.19 -5.02 -4.48
N THR A 88 -13.16 -6.16 -5.21
CA THR A 88 -14.39 -6.89 -5.57
C THR A 88 -15.09 -7.42 -4.33
N ILE A 89 -14.35 -8.01 -3.40
CA ILE A 89 -14.91 -8.52 -2.13
C ILE A 89 -15.42 -7.35 -1.29
N SER A 90 -14.70 -6.22 -1.24
CA SER A 90 -15.12 -5.01 -0.53
C SER A 90 -16.47 -4.49 -1.02
N LEU A 91 -16.71 -4.45 -2.33
CA LEU A 91 -18.01 -4.04 -2.87
C LEU A 91 -19.14 -4.97 -2.41
N ILE A 92 -18.88 -6.28 -2.40
CA ILE A 92 -19.87 -7.25 -1.92
C ILE A 92 -20.14 -7.03 -0.42
N GLU A 93 -19.10 -6.83 0.36
CA GLU A 93 -19.22 -6.54 1.79
C GLU A 93 -20.00 -5.26 2.05
N ALA A 94 -19.62 -4.15 1.39
CA ALA A 94 -20.23 -2.85 1.61
C ALA A 94 -21.72 -2.79 1.27
N PHE A 95 -22.17 -3.50 0.22
CA PHE A 95 -23.56 -3.42 -0.25
C PHE A 95 -24.47 -4.59 0.18
N PHE A 96 -23.91 -5.73 0.58
CA PHE A 96 -24.70 -6.89 1.00
C PHE A 96 -24.54 -7.22 2.48
N ILE A 97 -23.30 -7.29 2.97
CA ILE A 97 -23.04 -7.73 4.34
C ILE A 97 -23.28 -6.59 5.32
N LEU A 98 -22.72 -5.42 5.05
CA LEU A 98 -22.80 -4.26 5.95
C LEU A 98 -24.24 -3.79 6.20
N PRO A 99 -25.12 -3.62 5.19
CA PRO A 99 -26.52 -3.26 5.43
C PRO A 99 -27.28 -4.33 6.20
N SER A 100 -26.97 -5.62 5.98
CA SER A 100 -27.58 -6.70 6.72
C SER A 100 -27.24 -6.65 8.22
N HIS A 101 -25.98 -6.37 8.56
CA HIS A 101 -25.55 -6.24 9.95
C HIS A 101 -26.08 -4.97 10.61
N LEU A 102 -26.01 -3.83 9.95
CA LEU A 102 -26.45 -2.55 10.51
C LEU A 102 -27.98 -2.40 10.54
N GLY A 103 -28.71 -3.11 9.69
CA GLY A 103 -30.16 -3.11 9.68
C GLY A 103 -30.82 -3.73 10.93
N HIS A 104 -30.06 -4.48 11.72
CA HIS A 104 -30.53 -5.07 12.98
C HIS A 104 -30.15 -4.23 14.21
N LEU A 105 -29.40 -3.13 14.04
CA LEU A 105 -29.00 -2.26 15.14
C LEU A 105 -30.15 -1.30 15.47
N GLU A 106 -30.73 -1.49 16.67
CA GLU A 106 -31.68 -0.52 17.24
C GLU A 106 -30.93 0.73 17.74
N PRO A 107 -31.50 1.93 17.52
CA PRO A 107 -30.96 3.15 18.10
C PRO A 107 -30.89 3.06 19.62
N ARG A 108 -29.71 3.09 20.19
CA ARG A 108 -29.53 2.99 21.65
C ARG A 108 -30.09 4.22 22.35
N LYS A 109 -31.11 4.03 23.19
CA LYS A 109 -31.76 5.10 23.94
C LYS A 109 -31.01 5.57 25.19
N GLU A 110 -30.08 4.79 25.73
CA GLU A 110 -29.29 5.18 26.91
C GLU A 110 -27.79 4.92 26.72
N LEU A 111 -27.03 5.94 26.94
CA LEU A 111 -25.57 5.93 26.83
C LEU A 111 -24.96 5.69 28.24
N ARG A 112 -24.38 4.49 28.47
CA ARG A 112 -23.63 4.16 29.71
C ARG A 112 -22.16 3.86 29.43
N GLY A 113 -21.27 4.30 30.31
CA GLY A 113 -19.85 3.95 30.26
C GLY A 113 -19.10 4.52 29.05
N LEU A 114 -18.53 3.65 28.22
CA LEU A 114 -17.72 3.99 27.03
C LEU A 114 -18.47 4.87 26.01
N ALA A 115 -19.81 4.76 25.93
CA ALA A 115 -20.61 5.57 25.04
C ALA A 115 -20.60 7.07 25.39
N LYS A 116 -20.41 7.44 26.68
CA LYS A 116 -20.21 8.85 27.04
C LYS A 116 -18.89 9.41 26.54
N THR A 117 -17.83 8.60 26.54
CA THR A 117 -16.53 9.02 26.01
C THR A 117 -16.59 9.18 24.49
N GLN A 118 -17.27 8.25 23.81
CA GLN A 118 -17.50 8.33 22.37
C GLN A 118 -18.30 9.59 21.99
N GLN A 119 -19.37 9.88 22.73
CA GLN A 119 -20.16 11.10 22.53
C GLN A 119 -19.35 12.38 22.77
N LYS A 120 -18.43 12.38 23.76
CA LYS A 120 -17.55 13.52 24.01
C LYS A 120 -16.57 13.73 22.85
N ILE A 121 -16.06 12.65 22.27
CA ILE A 121 -15.19 12.72 21.07
C ILE A 121 -15.98 13.23 19.88
N GLU A 122 -17.20 12.72 19.66
CA GLU A 122 -18.10 13.17 18.60
C GLU A 122 -18.40 14.66 18.71
N HIS A 123 -18.80 15.14 19.88
CA HIS A 123 -19.01 16.57 20.12
C HIS A 123 -17.74 17.40 19.90
N SER A 124 -16.58 16.91 20.33
CA SER A 124 -15.31 17.60 20.11
C SER A 124 -14.97 17.74 18.61
N ILE A 125 -15.27 16.72 17.81
CA ILE A 125 -15.08 16.75 16.35
C ILE A 125 -16.05 17.74 15.71
N ILE A 126 -17.32 17.74 16.13
CA ILE A 126 -18.33 18.66 15.63
C ILE A 126 -17.97 20.10 15.99
N ASP A 127 -17.59 20.36 17.24
CA ASP A 127 -17.13 21.67 17.69
C ASP A 127 -15.91 22.16 16.90
N PHE A 128 -14.94 21.29 16.65
CA PHE A 128 -13.81 21.61 15.80
C PHE A 128 -14.24 21.96 14.38
N ALA A 129 -15.14 21.15 13.80
CA ALA A 129 -15.65 21.37 12.45
C ALA A 129 -16.40 22.69 12.32
N GLU A 130 -17.26 23.03 13.29
CA GLU A 130 -18.07 24.26 13.24
C GLU A 130 -17.30 25.52 13.64
N ASN A 131 -16.48 25.44 14.69
CA ASN A 131 -15.86 26.62 15.27
C ASN A 131 -14.47 26.93 14.72
N ILE A 132 -13.77 25.95 14.16
CA ILE A 132 -12.40 26.12 13.62
C ILE A 132 -12.38 25.89 12.10
N TYR A 133 -12.81 24.72 11.65
CA TYR A 133 -12.69 24.36 10.23
C TYR A 133 -13.59 25.20 9.33
N ARG A 134 -14.86 25.36 9.68
CA ARG A 134 -15.84 26.11 8.89
C ARG A 134 -15.44 27.58 8.67
N PRO A 135 -14.99 28.34 9.68
CA PRO A 135 -14.50 29.71 9.46
C PRO A 135 -13.27 29.77 8.55
N ILE A 136 -12.31 28.85 8.74
CA ILE A 136 -11.11 28.76 7.87
C ILE A 136 -11.52 28.48 6.43
N LEU A 137 -12.41 27.52 6.22
CA LEU A 137 -12.91 27.18 4.89
C LEU A 137 -13.65 28.35 4.25
N SER A 138 -14.53 29.02 4.99
CA SER A 138 -15.24 30.19 4.52
C SER A 138 -14.31 31.33 4.13
N TRP A 139 -13.25 31.55 4.92
CA TRP A 139 -12.23 32.55 4.61
C TRP A 139 -11.46 32.16 3.34
N ALA A 140 -11.05 30.89 3.22
CA ALA A 140 -10.32 30.36 2.07
C ALA A 140 -11.13 30.50 0.77
N VAL A 141 -12.42 30.15 0.79
CA VAL A 141 -13.32 30.29 -0.35
C VAL A 141 -13.55 31.76 -0.70
N LYS A 142 -13.72 32.65 0.31
CA LYS A 142 -13.87 34.09 0.11
C LYS A 142 -12.62 34.70 -0.54
N HIS A 143 -11.42 34.23 -0.16
CA HIS A 143 -10.14 34.71 -0.67
C HIS A 143 -9.52 33.69 -1.64
N ARG A 144 -10.34 33.14 -2.53
CA ARG A 144 -9.95 32.01 -3.44
C ARG A 144 -8.62 32.22 -4.18
N TYR A 145 -8.36 33.42 -4.68
CA TYR A 145 -7.12 33.73 -5.40
C TYR A 145 -5.89 33.66 -4.48
N LEU A 146 -6.01 34.23 -3.26
CA LEU A 146 -4.94 34.16 -2.27
C LEU A 146 -4.67 32.70 -1.85
N THR A 147 -5.73 31.96 -1.57
CA THR A 147 -5.65 30.53 -1.23
C THR A 147 -4.98 29.74 -2.33
N THR A 148 -5.41 29.92 -3.59
CA THR A 148 -4.79 29.25 -4.74
C THR A 148 -3.32 29.64 -4.89
N SER A 149 -2.97 30.92 -4.70
CA SER A 149 -1.57 31.38 -4.77
C SER A 149 -0.69 30.76 -3.69
N ILE A 150 -1.20 30.63 -2.45
CA ILE A 150 -0.48 29.98 -1.35
C ILE A 150 -0.19 28.50 -1.70
N PHE A 151 -1.21 27.76 -2.14
CA PHE A 151 -1.03 26.36 -2.51
C PHE A 151 -0.12 26.17 -3.74
N THR A 152 -0.24 27.04 -4.75
CA THR A 152 0.66 27.03 -5.91
C THR A 152 2.09 27.36 -5.50
N GLY A 153 2.30 28.35 -4.63
CA GLY A 153 3.61 28.67 -4.08
C GLY A 153 4.21 27.52 -3.27
N ALA A 154 3.41 26.88 -2.41
CA ALA A 154 3.83 25.71 -1.66
C ALA A 154 4.19 24.52 -2.58
N PHE A 155 3.42 24.31 -3.65
CA PHE A 155 3.72 23.29 -4.65
C PHE A 155 5.03 23.57 -5.37
N ILE A 156 5.26 24.80 -5.84
CA ILE A 156 6.52 25.20 -6.49
C ILE A 156 7.71 25.01 -5.53
N LEU A 157 7.56 25.41 -4.27
CA LEU A 157 8.56 25.21 -3.23
C LEU A 157 8.87 23.71 -3.03
N SER A 158 7.85 22.87 -2.94
CA SER A 158 8.01 21.41 -2.79
C SER A 158 8.76 20.80 -3.98
N VAL A 159 8.38 21.18 -5.21
CA VAL A 159 9.09 20.75 -6.43
C VAL A 159 10.53 21.25 -6.42
N GLY A 160 10.79 22.49 -5.99
CA GLY A 160 12.12 23.06 -5.86
C GLY A 160 13.00 22.29 -4.85
N ILE A 161 12.46 21.95 -3.68
CA ILE A 161 13.16 21.14 -2.67
C ILE A 161 13.49 19.75 -3.22
N PHE A 162 12.52 19.13 -3.91
CA PHE A 162 12.73 17.82 -4.53
C PHE A 162 13.80 17.87 -5.63
N SER A 163 13.74 18.89 -6.49
CA SER A 163 14.70 19.08 -7.59
C SER A 163 16.10 19.50 -7.12
N SER A 164 16.21 20.09 -5.92
CA SER A 164 17.51 20.51 -5.35
C SER A 164 18.39 19.35 -4.89
N GLY A 165 17.85 18.11 -4.88
CA GLY A 165 18.57 16.92 -4.40
C GLY A 165 18.66 16.79 -2.88
N TRP A 166 18.03 17.70 -2.11
CA TRP A 166 17.95 17.59 -0.65
C TRP A 166 17.18 16.34 -0.22
N VAL A 167 16.11 16.00 -0.95
CA VAL A 167 15.36 14.77 -0.75
C VAL A 167 15.85 13.74 -1.74
N LYS A 168 16.58 12.75 -1.23
CA LYS A 168 17.01 11.59 -2.04
C LYS A 168 15.81 10.69 -2.28
N PHE A 169 15.41 10.53 -3.53
CA PHE A 169 14.35 9.61 -3.90
C PHE A 169 14.92 8.21 -4.10
N TYR A 170 14.50 7.28 -3.25
CA TYR A 170 14.75 5.86 -3.45
C TYR A 170 13.42 5.20 -3.80
N PHE A 171 13.29 4.71 -5.02
CA PHE A 171 12.07 4.03 -5.48
C PHE A 171 11.78 2.76 -4.68
N MET A 172 12.83 2.04 -4.31
CA MET A 172 12.77 0.97 -3.34
C MET A 172 13.87 1.19 -2.30
N PRO A 173 13.55 1.19 -1.00
CA PRO A 173 14.58 1.14 0.01
C PRO A 173 15.40 -0.13 -0.24
N GLN A 174 16.72 0.01 -0.29
CA GLN A 174 17.58 -1.15 -0.33
C GLN A 174 17.36 -1.89 1.00
N VAL A 175 16.54 -2.93 0.95
CA VAL A 175 16.47 -3.88 2.05
C VAL A 175 17.84 -4.55 2.02
N GLU A 176 18.59 -4.46 3.12
CA GLU A 176 19.79 -5.24 3.28
C GLU A 176 19.41 -6.69 2.97
N SER A 177 19.82 -7.16 1.79
CA SER A 177 19.55 -8.53 1.41
C SER A 177 20.64 -9.38 2.07
N GLU A 178 20.23 -10.40 2.75
CA GLU A 178 21.13 -11.43 3.26
C GLU A 178 21.84 -12.21 2.13
N GLN A 179 21.65 -11.77 0.88
CA GLN A 179 22.17 -12.42 -0.31
C GLN A 179 23.16 -11.52 -1.03
N ILE A 180 24.33 -12.05 -1.32
CA ILE A 180 25.37 -11.42 -2.14
C ILE A 180 25.29 -12.02 -3.54
N TYR A 181 25.06 -11.15 -4.55
CA TYR A 181 25.05 -11.57 -5.96
C TYR A 181 26.33 -11.17 -6.64
N ILE A 182 27.05 -12.13 -7.19
CA ILE A 182 28.25 -11.91 -8.00
C ILE A 182 27.88 -12.23 -9.45
N ASN A 183 27.86 -11.21 -10.32
CA ASN A 183 27.61 -11.37 -11.75
C ASN A 183 28.92 -11.24 -12.52
N VAL A 184 29.32 -12.31 -13.17
CA VAL A 184 30.52 -12.31 -14.04
C VAL A 184 30.05 -12.41 -15.48
N THR A 185 30.36 -11.40 -16.27
CA THR A 185 30.04 -11.35 -17.71
C THR A 185 31.29 -11.59 -18.52
N LEU A 186 31.32 -12.64 -19.32
CA LEU A 186 32.41 -12.95 -20.23
C LEU A 186 32.18 -12.29 -21.60
N PRO A 187 33.24 -11.88 -22.30
CA PRO A 187 33.14 -11.32 -23.66
C PRO A 187 32.42 -12.28 -24.63
N ASN A 188 31.68 -11.70 -25.57
CA ASN A 188 31.00 -12.47 -26.59
C ASN A 188 32.01 -13.30 -27.42
N GLY A 189 31.70 -14.59 -27.62
CA GLY A 189 32.59 -15.52 -28.34
C GLY A 189 33.57 -16.28 -27.45
N THR A 190 33.52 -16.09 -26.11
CA THR A 190 34.34 -16.89 -25.18
C THR A 190 34.04 -18.38 -25.32
N PRO A 191 35.04 -19.27 -25.53
CA PRO A 191 34.85 -20.71 -25.58
C PRO A 191 34.27 -21.24 -24.28
N TYR A 192 33.37 -22.24 -24.37
CA TYR A 192 32.74 -22.85 -23.22
C TYR A 192 33.73 -23.40 -22.18
N ALA A 193 34.86 -23.96 -22.66
CA ALA A 193 35.94 -24.41 -21.78
C ALA A 193 36.47 -23.28 -20.88
N ARG A 194 36.62 -22.05 -21.41
CA ARG A 194 37.08 -20.91 -20.63
C ARG A 194 36.03 -20.46 -19.61
N ALA A 195 34.75 -20.58 -19.95
CA ALA A 195 33.66 -20.30 -19.00
C ALA A 195 33.68 -21.26 -17.82
N LEU A 196 34.00 -22.56 -18.05
CA LEU A 196 34.16 -23.53 -16.97
C LEU A 196 35.36 -23.22 -16.08
N GLU A 197 36.51 -22.84 -16.66
CA GLU A 197 37.70 -22.46 -15.87
C GLU A 197 37.38 -21.25 -14.94
N VAL A 198 36.64 -20.26 -15.41
CA VAL A 198 36.24 -19.12 -14.59
C VAL A 198 35.28 -19.56 -13.49
N LEU A 199 34.42 -20.52 -13.79
CA LEU A 199 33.47 -21.09 -12.81
C LEU A 199 34.20 -21.83 -11.70
N ASP A 200 35.21 -22.67 -12.06
CA ASP A 200 36.07 -23.35 -11.09
C ASP A 200 36.84 -22.35 -10.21
N GLN A 201 37.41 -21.31 -10.80
CA GLN A 201 38.07 -20.24 -10.04
C GLN A 201 37.12 -19.51 -9.06
N LEU A 202 35.87 -19.28 -9.46
CA LEU A 202 34.87 -18.71 -8.58
C LEU A 202 34.52 -19.63 -7.42
N GLN A 203 34.42 -20.95 -7.67
CA GLN A 203 34.17 -21.95 -6.62
C GLN A 203 35.31 -22.05 -5.62
N GLU A 204 36.58 -22.00 -6.10
CA GLU A 204 37.74 -21.97 -5.21
C GLU A 204 37.77 -20.70 -4.35
N ALA A 205 37.51 -19.53 -4.94
CA ALA A 205 37.41 -18.27 -4.21
C ALA A 205 36.27 -18.26 -3.18
N GLU A 206 35.16 -18.88 -3.52
CA GLU A 206 34.00 -19.09 -2.63
C GLU A 206 34.40 -19.89 -1.39
N LEU A 207 35.05 -21.05 -1.57
CA LEU A 207 35.50 -21.89 -0.47
C LEU A 207 36.49 -21.17 0.45
N GLN A 208 37.39 -20.37 -0.13
CA GLN A 208 38.33 -19.55 0.65
C GLN A 208 37.61 -18.49 1.47
N LEU A 209 36.59 -17.84 0.89
CA LEU A 209 35.79 -16.84 1.59
C LEU A 209 35.01 -17.45 2.76
N ILE A 210 34.42 -18.62 2.56
CA ILE A 210 33.70 -19.34 3.62
C ILE A 210 34.65 -19.64 4.78
N ALA A 211 35.84 -20.18 4.48
CA ALA A 211 36.82 -20.50 5.49
C ALA A 211 37.30 -19.26 6.28
N GLU A 212 37.50 -18.12 5.58
CA GLU A 212 37.87 -16.86 6.22
C GLU A 212 36.76 -16.29 7.11
N VAL A 213 35.51 -16.41 6.67
CA VAL A 213 34.33 -15.95 7.42
C VAL A 213 34.12 -16.79 8.67
N ASP A 214 34.23 -18.11 8.55
CA ASP A 214 34.10 -19.03 9.68
C ASP A 214 35.23 -18.80 10.71
N GLU A 215 36.47 -18.58 10.27
CA GLU A 215 37.60 -18.25 11.13
C GLU A 215 37.41 -16.91 11.89
N ARG A 216 36.82 -15.91 11.24
CA ARG A 216 36.46 -14.64 11.90
C ARG A 216 35.32 -14.79 12.90
N ALA A 217 34.33 -15.64 12.58
CA ALA A 217 33.23 -15.95 13.50
C ALA A 217 33.74 -16.66 14.76
N GLU A 218 34.68 -17.59 14.65
CA GLU A 218 35.31 -18.27 15.79
C GLU A 218 36.15 -17.30 16.66
N ARG A 219 36.70 -16.24 16.10
CA ARG A 219 37.41 -15.19 16.84
C ARG A 219 36.47 -14.20 17.57
N GLY A 220 35.15 -14.37 17.43
CA GLY A 220 34.17 -13.47 18.06
C GLY A 220 33.98 -12.12 17.39
N GLU A 221 34.47 -11.95 16.14
CA GLU A 221 34.35 -10.73 15.36
C GLU A 221 33.07 -10.67 14.49
N GLY A 222 32.14 -11.62 14.65
CA GLY A 222 30.88 -11.68 13.92
C GLY A 222 29.83 -12.56 14.61
N SER A 223 28.57 -12.38 14.32
CA SER A 223 27.50 -13.25 14.82
C SER A 223 27.36 -14.48 13.92
N GLY A 224 27.65 -15.69 14.47
CA GLY A 224 27.23 -17.01 13.99
C GLY A 224 27.27 -17.29 12.48
N GLN A 225 26.95 -18.48 12.07
CA GLN A 225 26.98 -18.99 10.70
C GLN A 225 26.44 -17.95 9.68
N LEU A 226 27.37 -17.20 9.03
CA LEU A 226 27.05 -16.09 8.14
C LEU A 226 26.62 -16.51 6.74
N ILE A 227 26.86 -17.79 6.37
CA ILE A 227 26.60 -18.32 5.04
C ILE A 227 25.79 -19.61 5.16
N GLU A 228 24.49 -19.53 4.81
CA GLU A 228 23.57 -20.68 4.89
C GLU A 228 23.56 -21.55 3.62
N GLY A 229 23.97 -21.02 2.48
CA GLY A 229 24.00 -21.77 1.24
C GLY A 229 24.43 -20.99 0.02
N TRP A 230 24.89 -21.71 -0.97
CA TRP A 230 25.35 -21.20 -2.26
C TRP A 230 24.63 -21.87 -3.41
N TYR A 231 24.42 -21.14 -4.48
CA TYR A 231 24.10 -21.74 -5.76
C TYR A 231 24.70 -20.93 -6.90
N THR A 232 25.29 -21.62 -7.88
CA THR A 232 25.83 -21.03 -9.08
C THR A 232 24.91 -21.28 -10.26
N ARG A 233 24.58 -20.24 -11.02
CA ARG A 233 23.75 -20.34 -12.21
C ARG A 233 24.52 -19.85 -13.42
N SER A 234 24.81 -20.74 -14.37
CA SER A 234 25.32 -20.34 -15.69
C SER A 234 24.15 -20.08 -16.64
N ARG A 235 24.12 -18.89 -17.26
CA ARG A 235 23.15 -18.54 -18.30
C ARG A 235 23.88 -18.33 -19.61
N ARG A 236 23.53 -19.09 -20.63
CA ARG A 236 23.96 -18.83 -21.99
C ARG A 236 22.92 -17.92 -22.62
N ASP A 237 23.27 -16.65 -22.83
CA ASP A 237 22.40 -15.79 -23.63
C ASP A 237 22.53 -16.24 -25.10
N SER A 238 21.47 -16.88 -25.61
CA SER A 238 21.33 -17.15 -27.05
C SER A 238 21.04 -15.82 -27.72
N VAL A 239 21.98 -15.36 -28.56
CA VAL A 239 21.78 -14.32 -29.55
C VAL A 239 20.77 -14.76 -30.57
#